data_cc92031ff968e3e0ed1ae4bc322ec109
#
_entry.id   cc92031ff968e3e0ed1ae4bc322ec109
#
_cell.length_a   1.000
_cell.length_b   1.000
_cell.length_c   1.000
_cell.angle_alpha   90.00
_cell.angle_beta   90.00
_cell.angle_gamma   90.00
#
_symmetry.space_group_name_H-M   'P 1'
#
loop_
_entity.id
_entity.type
_entity.pdbx_description
1 polymer ?
#
loop_
_entity_poly.entity_id
_entity_poly.type
_entity_poly.pdbx_seq_one_letter_code
_entity_poly.pdbx_strand_id
1 'polypeptide(L)'
;MAVELKGLTKRSENYSQWYNELVVKADLAEQSPVRGCMVIKPYGYAIWEKMQRQLDDMFKDTGHVNAYFPLLIPKSYLSREAEHVEGFAKECAVVTHYRLKNAEDGSGVVVDPAARLEEELIIRPTSETIIWSTYKNWINSYRDLPILCNQWANVMRWEMRTRLFLRTAEFLWQEGHTAHATREEAVEEAEKMLHVYGEFAEKYMAVPVVRGVKSANERFAGALDTYTIEGLMQDGKALQCGTSHFLGQNFAKAFNVQFVDKNNKLDYVWATSWGVSTRLMGALIMTHSDDNGLVLPPNLAPIQVVIVPIYKNQEQLAAINEKVDAIVANLKKMGISVKYDNADNKRPGFKFAEYELKGVPVRLVMGARDLENNTLEVMRRDTLEKQTVSFDGIEEYVQNLLQEIQQNIYQKALDYRLSHTTKVDTYEEFKEKIEEGGFILAHWDGTPETEERIKEETKATIRCLPLEADEESLQPGVDMVTGKPSARRVLFARAY
;
A
#
# COMPACT_ATOMS: atom_id res chain seq x y z
N MET A 1 36.15 12.83 -4.66
CA MET A 1 35.99 11.36 -4.54
C MET A 1 34.64 11.00 -5.16
N ALA A 2 34.64 10.18 -6.23
CA ALA A 2 33.41 9.65 -6.80
C ALA A 2 32.78 8.77 -5.72
N VAL A 3 31.60 9.12 -5.26
CA VAL A 3 30.77 8.22 -4.45
C VAL A 3 30.40 7.08 -5.39
N GLU A 4 31.11 5.97 -5.31
CA GLU A 4 30.64 4.72 -5.89
C GLU A 4 29.29 4.41 -5.27
N LEU A 5 28.25 4.30 -6.10
CA LEU A 5 27.00 3.69 -5.70
C LEU A 5 27.34 2.24 -5.32
N LYS A 6 27.57 1.99 -4.04
CA LYS A 6 27.75 0.61 -3.55
C LYS A 6 26.53 -0.19 -3.95
N GLY A 7 26.74 -1.32 -4.59
CA GLY A 7 25.67 -2.24 -4.98
C GLY A 7 24.81 -2.62 -3.79
N LEU A 8 23.57 -3.02 -4.07
CA LEU A 8 22.67 -3.55 -3.05
C LEU A 8 23.14 -4.97 -2.63
N THR A 9 22.87 -5.35 -1.39
CA THR A 9 22.88 -6.76 -1.00
C THR A 9 21.94 -7.52 -1.92
N LYS A 10 22.33 -8.71 -2.35
CA LYS A 10 21.45 -9.51 -3.22
C LYS A 10 20.25 -10.05 -2.46
N ARG A 11 19.10 -10.10 -3.11
CA ARG A 11 17.87 -10.67 -2.53
C ARG A 11 18.08 -12.11 -2.03
N SER A 12 18.86 -12.91 -2.79
CA SER A 12 19.17 -14.30 -2.45
C SER A 12 20.08 -14.45 -1.23
N GLU A 13 20.87 -13.44 -0.90
CA GLU A 13 21.76 -13.46 0.26
C GLU A 13 21.06 -13.01 1.53
N ASN A 14 20.36 -11.88 1.46
CA ASN A 14 19.58 -11.33 2.58
C ASN A 14 18.49 -10.38 2.07
N TYR A 15 17.29 -10.92 1.93
CA TYR A 15 16.14 -10.18 1.40
C TYR A 15 15.75 -8.99 2.27
N SER A 16 15.81 -9.15 3.60
CA SER A 16 15.48 -8.08 4.54
C SER A 16 16.47 -6.92 4.44
N GLN A 17 17.76 -7.22 4.36
CA GLN A 17 18.80 -6.19 4.21
C GLN A 17 18.70 -5.51 2.85
N TRP A 18 18.48 -6.26 1.77
CA TRP A 18 18.22 -5.72 0.44
C TRP A 18 17.09 -4.69 0.45
N TYR A 19 15.96 -5.02 1.07
CA TYR A 19 14.82 -4.12 1.16
C TYR A 19 15.15 -2.82 1.90
N ASN A 20 15.76 -2.93 3.06
CA ASN A 20 16.11 -1.77 3.88
C ASN A 20 17.13 -0.85 3.17
N GLU A 21 18.14 -1.45 2.55
CA GLU A 21 19.12 -0.70 1.76
C GLU A 21 18.48 0.00 0.56
N LEU A 22 17.59 -0.69 -0.14
CA LEU A 22 16.92 -0.16 -1.32
C LEU A 22 16.06 1.05 -0.99
N VAL A 23 15.25 0.98 0.07
CA VAL A 23 14.41 2.09 0.50
C VAL A 23 15.22 3.36 0.75
N VAL A 24 16.36 3.23 1.41
CA VAL A 24 17.23 4.37 1.74
C VAL A 24 18.01 4.85 0.52
N LYS A 25 18.66 3.95 -0.21
CA LYS A 25 19.51 4.30 -1.36
C LYS A 25 18.75 4.85 -2.56
N ALA A 26 17.50 4.42 -2.75
CA ALA A 26 16.64 4.95 -3.81
C ALA A 26 15.92 6.26 -3.45
N ASP A 27 16.29 6.89 -2.35
CA ASP A 27 15.70 8.15 -1.86
C ASP A 27 14.20 8.07 -1.58
N LEU A 28 13.72 6.95 -1.06
CA LEU A 28 12.29 6.78 -0.75
C LEU A 28 11.95 7.24 0.66
N ALA A 29 12.68 6.75 1.65
CA ALA A 29 12.46 7.08 3.06
C ALA A 29 13.70 6.82 3.90
N GLU A 30 13.72 7.39 5.10
CA GLU A 30 14.77 7.18 6.10
C GLU A 30 14.17 7.25 7.51
N GLN A 31 14.91 6.75 8.49
CA GLN A 31 14.52 6.84 9.88
C GLN A 31 14.61 8.30 10.37
N SER A 32 13.60 8.72 11.14
CA SER A 32 13.63 9.99 11.85
C SER A 32 14.26 9.81 13.25
N PRO A 33 14.55 10.90 13.99
CA PRO A 33 14.95 10.81 15.39
C PRO A 33 13.91 10.15 16.30
N VAL A 34 12.64 10.13 15.87
CA VAL A 34 11.56 9.46 16.60
C VAL A 34 11.40 8.04 16.09
N ARG A 35 11.65 7.07 16.94
CA ARG A 35 11.60 5.66 16.59
C ARG A 35 10.23 5.27 16.01
N GLY A 36 10.26 4.64 14.85
CA GLY A 36 9.05 4.19 14.17
C GLY A 36 8.32 5.25 13.36
N CYS A 37 8.81 6.49 13.37
CA CYS A 37 8.29 7.58 12.54
C CYS A 37 9.31 7.86 11.45
N MET A 38 8.98 7.54 10.20
CA MET A 38 9.87 7.71 9.07
C MET A 38 9.76 9.11 8.44
N VAL A 39 10.86 9.56 7.84
CA VAL A 39 10.83 10.65 6.87
C VAL A 39 10.61 10.03 5.49
N ILE A 40 9.52 10.37 4.83
CA ILE A 40 9.31 10.01 3.42
C ILE A 40 9.95 11.11 2.59
N LYS A 41 11.01 10.76 1.84
CA LYS A 41 11.78 11.70 1.04
C LYS A 41 11.01 12.12 -0.22
N PRO A 42 11.39 13.22 -0.89
CA PRO A 42 10.62 13.75 -2.03
C PRO A 42 10.33 12.73 -3.12
N TYR A 43 11.28 11.87 -3.48
CA TYR A 43 11.07 10.87 -4.51
C TYR A 43 10.05 9.78 -4.06
N GLY A 44 10.18 9.30 -2.84
CA GLY A 44 9.20 8.37 -2.25
C GLY A 44 7.82 9.00 -2.13
N TYR A 45 7.75 10.24 -1.69
CA TYR A 45 6.49 10.96 -1.56
C TYR A 45 5.80 11.20 -2.92
N ALA A 46 6.59 11.45 -3.97
CA ALA A 46 6.05 11.60 -5.32
C ALA A 46 5.36 10.32 -5.83
N ILE A 47 5.85 9.13 -5.47
CA ILE A 47 5.17 7.87 -5.77
C ILE A 47 3.85 7.78 -4.98
N TRP A 48 3.88 8.12 -3.69
CA TRP A 48 2.68 8.13 -2.85
C TRP A 48 1.64 9.13 -3.36
N GLU A 49 2.03 10.31 -3.79
CA GLU A 49 1.12 11.30 -4.40
C GLU A 49 0.39 10.74 -5.64
N LYS A 50 1.09 9.96 -6.47
CA LYS A 50 0.46 9.30 -7.63
C LYS A 50 -0.54 8.23 -7.20
N MET A 51 -0.21 7.44 -6.18
CA MET A 51 -1.15 6.48 -5.60
C MET A 51 -2.37 7.18 -5.03
N GLN A 52 -2.15 8.24 -4.25
CA GLN A 52 -3.19 9.03 -3.62
C GLN A 52 -4.14 9.65 -4.66
N ARG A 53 -3.60 10.29 -5.68
CA ARG A 53 -4.39 10.92 -6.74
C ARG A 53 -5.25 9.90 -7.48
N GLN A 54 -4.68 8.76 -7.84
CA GLN A 54 -5.39 7.73 -8.58
C GLN A 54 -6.49 7.09 -7.74
N LEU A 55 -6.21 6.75 -6.49
CA LEU A 55 -7.22 6.22 -5.57
C LEU A 55 -8.33 7.22 -5.30
N ASP A 56 -7.98 8.49 -5.08
CA ASP A 56 -8.94 9.56 -4.83
C ASP A 56 -9.91 9.73 -6.00
N ASP A 57 -9.41 9.68 -7.23
CA ASP A 57 -10.24 9.72 -8.43
C ASP A 57 -11.20 8.51 -8.49
N MET A 58 -10.72 7.31 -8.18
CA MET A 58 -11.55 6.10 -8.12
C MET A 58 -12.62 6.18 -7.03
N PHE A 59 -12.33 6.76 -5.88
CA PHE A 59 -13.32 6.99 -4.81
C PHE A 59 -14.39 7.98 -5.25
N LYS A 60 -14.00 9.06 -5.92
CA LYS A 60 -14.95 10.05 -6.45
C LYS A 60 -15.83 9.48 -7.55
N ASP A 61 -15.28 8.61 -8.38
CA ASP A 61 -16.05 7.91 -9.43
C ASP A 61 -17.13 7.00 -8.83
N THR A 62 -16.95 6.52 -7.62
CA THR A 62 -17.94 5.73 -6.88
C THR A 62 -18.82 6.57 -5.94
N GLY A 63 -18.76 7.89 -6.05
CA GLY A 63 -19.62 8.82 -5.32
C GLY A 63 -19.14 9.24 -3.94
N HIS A 64 -17.92 8.85 -3.57
CA HIS A 64 -17.33 9.23 -2.28
C HIS A 64 -16.77 10.64 -2.31
N VAL A 65 -16.80 11.31 -1.16
CA VAL A 65 -16.26 12.65 -0.95
C VAL A 65 -15.29 12.68 0.21
N ASN A 66 -14.35 13.61 0.18
CA ASN A 66 -13.37 13.77 1.23
C ASN A 66 -13.86 14.69 2.35
N ALA A 67 -13.55 14.33 3.56
CA ALA A 67 -13.71 15.14 4.76
C ALA A 67 -12.43 15.11 5.59
N TYR A 68 -12.39 15.89 6.66
CA TYR A 68 -11.30 15.89 7.62
C TYR A 68 -11.84 15.83 9.03
N PHE A 69 -11.33 14.91 9.83
CA PHE A 69 -11.67 14.73 11.24
C PHE A 69 -10.44 14.98 12.12
N PRO A 70 -10.63 15.41 13.36
CA PRO A 70 -9.54 15.80 14.25
C PRO A 70 -8.53 14.67 14.52
N LEU A 71 -7.27 15.06 14.67
CA LEU A 71 -6.16 14.17 15.07
C LEU A 71 -6.36 13.62 16.50
N LEU A 72 -6.85 14.46 17.40
CA LEU A 72 -6.98 14.16 18.82
C LEU A 72 -8.38 13.64 19.13
N ILE A 73 -8.43 12.53 19.86
CA ILE A 73 -9.67 11.86 20.29
C ILE A 73 -9.73 11.88 21.81
N PRO A 74 -10.86 12.29 22.42
CA PRO A 74 -11.04 12.15 23.87
C PRO A 74 -10.90 10.69 24.30
N LYS A 75 -10.12 10.43 25.34
CA LYS A 75 -9.90 9.06 25.86
C LYS A 75 -11.23 8.34 26.15
N SER A 76 -12.21 9.06 26.65
CA SER A 76 -13.54 8.52 26.95
C SER A 76 -14.26 7.92 25.75
N TYR A 77 -13.96 8.37 24.54
CA TYR A 77 -14.59 7.83 23.32
C TYR A 77 -14.14 6.40 23.02
N LEU A 78 -12.87 6.08 23.28
CA LEU A 78 -12.36 4.73 23.09
C LEU A 78 -13.00 3.71 24.05
N SER A 79 -13.49 4.17 25.20
CA SER A 79 -14.15 3.30 26.19
C SER A 79 -15.61 2.94 25.83
N ARG A 80 -16.18 3.54 24.79
CA ARG A 80 -17.58 3.31 24.40
C ARG A 80 -17.78 2.04 23.56
N GLU A 81 -16.74 1.59 22.89
CA GLU A 81 -16.76 0.40 22.06
C GLU A 81 -15.67 -0.57 22.54
N ALA A 82 -16.07 -1.61 23.30
CA ALA A 82 -15.14 -2.48 24.03
C ALA A 82 -14.23 -3.32 23.10
N GLU A 83 -14.77 -3.86 22.02
CA GLU A 83 -14.00 -4.66 21.05
C GLU A 83 -12.95 -3.80 20.35
N HIS A 84 -13.29 -2.56 20.03
CA HIS A 84 -12.37 -1.59 19.44
C HIS A 84 -11.22 -1.26 20.41
N VAL A 85 -11.53 -1.11 21.70
CA VAL A 85 -10.53 -0.90 22.76
C VAL A 85 -9.53 -2.04 22.84
N GLU A 86 -9.99 -3.28 22.78
CA GLU A 86 -9.10 -4.46 22.83
C GLU A 86 -8.12 -4.49 21.64
N GLY A 87 -8.57 -4.04 20.48
CA GLY A 87 -7.74 -4.01 19.27
C GLY A 87 -6.72 -2.86 19.20
N PHE A 88 -7.08 -1.67 19.68
CA PHE A 88 -6.31 -0.45 19.40
C PHE A 88 -5.86 0.36 20.62
N ALA A 89 -6.56 0.27 21.74
CA ALA A 89 -6.30 1.15 22.88
C ALA A 89 -5.04 0.83 23.70
N LYS A 90 -4.45 -0.35 23.51
CA LYS A 90 -3.30 -0.78 24.31
C LYS A 90 -1.98 -0.13 23.88
N GLU A 91 -1.87 0.30 22.63
CA GLU A 91 -0.62 0.79 22.03
C GLU A 91 -0.85 2.08 21.24
N CYS A 92 -1.16 3.15 21.96
CA CYS A 92 -1.42 4.47 21.41
C CYS A 92 -0.56 5.55 22.07
N ALA A 93 -0.47 6.71 21.42
CA ALA A 93 0.15 7.89 21.99
C ALA A 93 -0.90 8.72 22.75
N VAL A 94 -0.61 9.04 23.99
CA VAL A 94 -1.51 9.77 24.88
C VAL A 94 -0.95 11.18 25.13
N VAL A 95 -1.77 12.20 24.90
CA VAL A 95 -1.45 13.60 25.17
C VAL A 95 -2.04 13.98 26.53
N THR A 96 -1.17 14.36 27.45
CA THR A 96 -1.52 14.63 28.85
C THR A 96 -1.45 16.12 29.24
N HIS A 97 -0.64 16.91 28.51
CA HIS A 97 -0.38 18.31 28.79
C HIS A 97 -0.38 19.13 27.49
N TYR A 98 -0.64 20.43 27.61
CA TYR A 98 -0.74 21.33 26.45
C TYR A 98 0.34 22.42 26.43
N ARG A 99 1.30 22.43 27.37
CA ARG A 99 2.32 23.48 27.45
C ARG A 99 3.65 22.99 28.01
N LEU A 100 4.73 23.59 27.52
CA LEU A 100 6.07 23.47 28.10
C LEU A 100 6.42 24.74 28.85
N LYS A 101 7.37 24.64 29.79
CA LYS A 101 8.01 25.78 30.46
C LYS A 101 9.52 25.60 30.50
N ASN A 102 10.25 26.67 30.73
CA ASN A 102 11.69 26.57 30.96
C ASN A 102 11.96 25.79 32.25
N ALA A 103 12.98 24.93 32.20
CA ALA A 103 13.49 24.25 33.39
C ALA A 103 14.17 25.26 34.34
N GLU A 104 14.00 25.08 35.65
CA GLU A 104 14.54 25.97 36.66
C GLU A 104 16.09 25.97 36.68
N ASP A 105 16.69 24.87 36.27
CA ASP A 105 18.16 24.69 36.17
C ASP A 105 18.76 25.15 34.86
N GLY A 106 17.95 25.70 33.96
CA GLY A 106 18.40 26.17 32.64
C GLY A 106 18.72 25.05 31.64
N SER A 107 18.40 23.80 31.93
CA SER A 107 18.69 22.64 31.07
C SER A 107 17.83 22.55 29.79
N GLY A 108 16.87 23.47 29.59
CA GLY A 108 16.02 23.52 28.43
C GLY A 108 14.53 23.65 28.79
N VAL A 109 13.66 22.89 28.14
CA VAL A 109 12.21 22.91 28.37
C VAL A 109 11.72 21.62 29.04
N VAL A 110 10.75 21.76 29.92
CA VAL A 110 10.07 20.66 30.60
C VAL A 110 8.56 20.79 30.45
N VAL A 111 7.85 19.71 30.63
CA VAL A 111 6.38 19.74 30.66
C VAL A 111 5.94 20.59 31.84
N ASP A 112 5.03 21.54 31.62
CA ASP A 112 4.45 22.36 32.68
C ASP A 112 3.37 21.57 33.43
N PRO A 113 3.58 21.21 34.72
CA PRO A 113 2.58 20.45 35.48
C PRO A 113 1.24 21.18 35.65
N ALA A 114 1.24 22.50 35.55
CA ALA A 114 0.00 23.30 35.65
C ALA A 114 -0.84 23.24 34.35
N ALA A 115 -0.29 22.75 33.29
CA ALA A 115 -0.94 22.63 31.98
C ALA A 115 -1.47 21.22 31.71
N ARG A 116 -1.73 20.42 32.73
CA ARG A 116 -2.34 19.11 32.59
C ARG A 116 -3.77 19.24 32.05
N LEU A 117 -4.10 18.39 31.02
CA LEU A 117 -5.45 18.31 30.50
C LEU A 117 -6.42 17.71 31.55
N GLU A 118 -7.65 18.20 31.60
CA GLU A 118 -8.71 17.61 32.40
C GLU A 118 -9.05 16.20 31.98
N GLU A 119 -9.13 15.98 30.64
CA GLU A 119 -9.24 14.66 30.02
C GLU A 119 -8.05 14.45 29.08
N GLU A 120 -7.40 13.31 29.19
CA GLU A 120 -6.31 12.91 28.28
C GLU A 120 -6.86 12.69 26.89
N LEU A 121 -6.05 13.05 25.88
CA LEU A 121 -6.38 12.91 24.47
C LEU A 121 -5.49 11.83 23.85
N ILE A 122 -6.04 11.14 22.88
CA ILE A 122 -5.35 10.09 22.14
C ILE A 122 -5.03 10.62 20.73
N ILE A 123 -3.80 10.45 20.28
CA ILE A 123 -3.49 10.62 18.86
C ILE A 123 -4.13 9.44 18.14
N ARG A 124 -5.00 9.71 17.19
CA ARG A 124 -5.82 8.70 16.50
C ARG A 124 -5.03 7.50 16.02
N PRO A 125 -5.32 6.28 16.50
CA PRO A 125 -4.82 5.05 15.89
C PRO A 125 -5.69 4.61 14.71
N THR A 126 -6.92 5.04 14.69
CA THR A 126 -7.96 4.98 13.67
C THR A 126 -9.08 5.91 14.08
N SER A 127 -10.00 6.25 13.21
CA SER A 127 -10.91 7.39 13.44
C SER A 127 -12.38 7.03 13.66
N GLU A 128 -12.75 5.74 13.77
CA GLU A 128 -14.15 5.33 13.91
C GLU A 128 -14.88 6.08 15.04
N THR A 129 -14.26 6.17 16.19
CA THR A 129 -14.94 6.77 17.38
C THR A 129 -15.22 8.26 17.20
N ILE A 130 -14.26 9.03 16.72
CA ILE A 130 -14.46 10.48 16.48
C ILE A 130 -15.41 10.72 15.30
N ILE A 131 -15.36 9.89 14.27
CA ILE A 131 -16.23 10.00 13.10
C ILE A 131 -17.68 9.68 13.48
N TRP A 132 -17.90 8.60 14.22
CA TRP A 132 -19.25 8.21 14.63
C TRP A 132 -19.87 9.19 15.62
N SER A 133 -19.08 9.82 16.50
CA SER A 133 -19.55 10.92 17.32
C SER A 133 -19.99 12.14 16.49
N THR A 134 -19.37 12.35 15.35
CA THR A 134 -19.72 13.42 14.40
C THR A 134 -20.96 13.05 13.57
N TYR A 135 -21.02 11.83 13.04
CA TYR A 135 -22.15 11.37 12.23
C TYR A 135 -23.48 11.40 12.99
N LYS A 136 -23.43 11.26 14.32
CA LYS A 136 -24.61 11.45 15.16
C LYS A 136 -25.29 12.79 14.90
N ASN A 137 -24.53 13.84 14.60
CA ASN A 137 -25.06 15.17 14.34
C ASN A 137 -25.52 15.37 12.89
N TRP A 138 -25.08 14.50 11.98
CA TRP A 138 -25.38 14.62 10.55
C TRP A 138 -26.57 13.79 10.10
N ILE A 139 -26.97 12.78 10.88
CA ILE A 139 -27.97 11.79 10.51
C ILE A 139 -29.22 11.96 11.40
N ASN A 140 -30.38 12.18 10.78
CA ASN A 140 -31.68 12.23 11.42
C ASN A 140 -32.69 11.29 10.76
N SER A 141 -32.68 11.21 9.44
CA SER A 141 -33.61 10.38 8.68
C SER A 141 -32.90 9.64 7.52
N TYR A 142 -33.63 8.72 6.91
CA TYR A 142 -33.12 8.00 5.73
C TYR A 142 -32.70 8.91 4.56
N ARG A 143 -33.19 10.17 4.55
CA ARG A 143 -32.82 11.15 3.53
C ARG A 143 -31.38 11.67 3.66
N ASP A 144 -30.78 11.51 4.84
CA ASP A 144 -29.39 11.86 5.11
C ASP A 144 -28.41 10.75 4.74
N LEU A 145 -28.93 9.58 4.30
CA LEU A 145 -28.17 8.39 3.95
C LEU A 145 -28.19 8.11 2.45
N PRO A 146 -27.13 7.51 1.88
CA PRO A 146 -25.89 7.13 2.55
C PRO A 146 -24.95 8.32 2.80
N ILE A 147 -24.10 8.21 3.81
CA ILE A 147 -22.90 9.04 3.96
C ILE A 147 -21.73 8.26 3.37
N LEU A 148 -21.04 8.84 2.41
CA LEU A 148 -19.93 8.23 1.68
C LEU A 148 -18.70 9.11 1.81
N CYS A 149 -18.04 9.07 2.99
CA CYS A 149 -16.88 9.91 3.29
C CYS A 149 -15.59 9.12 3.33
N ASN A 150 -14.53 9.76 2.88
CA ASN A 150 -13.15 9.35 3.01
C ASN A 150 -12.32 10.48 3.64
N GLN A 151 -11.26 10.15 4.35
CA GLN A 151 -10.24 11.13 4.71
C GLN A 151 -8.84 10.61 4.38
N TRP A 152 -8.01 11.50 3.88
CA TRP A 152 -6.57 11.31 3.77
C TRP A 152 -5.92 11.92 5.01
N ALA A 153 -5.18 11.10 5.75
CA ALA A 153 -4.66 11.50 7.05
C ALA A 153 -3.46 10.65 7.47
N ASN A 154 -2.86 11.02 8.58
CA ASN A 154 -1.96 10.17 9.33
C ASN A 154 -2.68 9.50 10.49
N VAL A 155 -2.14 8.40 10.96
CA VAL A 155 -2.50 7.76 12.23
C VAL A 155 -1.23 7.34 12.95
N MET A 156 -1.36 7.07 14.25
CA MET A 156 -0.25 6.60 15.07
C MET A 156 -0.67 5.39 15.90
N ARG A 157 0.05 4.29 15.71
CA ARG A 157 -0.07 3.04 16.46
C ARG A 157 1.29 2.71 17.03
N TRP A 158 1.45 2.74 18.35
CA TRP A 158 2.75 2.55 18.96
C TRP A 158 3.34 1.19 18.60
N GLU A 159 4.38 1.17 17.77
CA GLU A 159 4.96 -0.04 17.22
C GLU A 159 6.41 -0.19 17.67
N MET A 160 6.74 -1.35 18.23
CA MET A 160 8.07 -1.62 18.75
C MET A 160 9.03 -2.23 17.73
N ARG A 161 8.48 -2.95 16.74
CA ARG A 161 9.25 -3.61 15.67
C ARG A 161 8.98 -2.93 14.34
N THR A 162 9.76 -1.91 14.03
CA THR A 162 9.51 -1.05 12.87
C THR A 162 10.30 -1.48 11.63
N ARG A 163 9.71 -1.26 10.47
CA ARG A 163 10.32 -1.42 9.16
C ARG A 163 9.72 -0.42 8.20
N LEU A 164 10.57 0.36 7.51
CA LEU A 164 10.14 1.45 6.63
C LEU A 164 9.02 1.01 5.66
N PHE A 165 7.95 1.77 5.58
CA PHE A 165 6.69 1.55 4.88
C PHE A 165 5.84 0.37 5.38
N LEU A 166 6.43 -0.75 5.76
CA LEU A 166 5.70 -1.97 6.08
C LEU A 166 5.09 -1.96 7.48
N ARG A 167 5.85 -1.45 8.45
CA ARG A 167 5.48 -1.44 9.85
C ARG A 167 6.11 -0.25 10.55
N THR A 168 5.34 0.82 10.68
CA THR A 168 5.78 2.08 11.30
C THR A 168 4.79 2.52 12.36
N ALA A 169 5.27 3.27 13.34
CA ALA A 169 4.40 3.80 14.40
C ALA A 169 3.47 4.88 13.86
N GLU A 170 3.98 5.77 13.04
CA GLU A 170 3.20 6.73 12.27
C GLU A 170 3.19 6.35 10.80
N PHE A 171 2.06 6.47 10.13
CA PHE A 171 1.95 6.28 8.70
C PHE A 171 0.84 7.14 8.08
N LEU A 172 0.96 7.36 6.79
CA LEU A 172 -0.08 8.00 5.99
C LEU A 172 -1.01 6.94 5.43
N TRP A 173 -2.27 7.27 5.35
CA TRP A 173 -3.30 6.40 4.81
C TRP A 173 -4.51 7.17 4.31
N GLN A 174 -5.47 6.47 3.76
CA GLN A 174 -6.84 6.90 3.67
C GLN A 174 -7.73 5.97 4.51
N GLU A 175 -8.78 6.51 5.03
CA GLU A 175 -9.82 5.76 5.71
C GLU A 175 -11.19 6.22 5.20
N GLY A 176 -11.92 5.29 4.64
CA GLY A 176 -13.31 5.48 4.25
C GLY A 176 -14.22 5.07 5.39
N HIS A 177 -15.26 5.86 5.62
CA HIS A 177 -16.26 5.59 6.65
C HIS A 177 -17.62 5.93 6.10
N THR A 178 -18.46 4.91 5.92
CA THR A 178 -19.77 5.07 5.28
C THR A 178 -20.90 4.62 6.19
N ALA A 179 -22.04 5.27 6.05
CA ALA A 179 -23.25 5.00 6.80
C ALA A 179 -24.41 4.73 5.85
N HIS A 180 -25.19 3.67 6.13
CA HIS A 180 -26.24 3.17 5.25
C HIS A 180 -27.54 2.88 6.02
N ALA A 181 -28.66 2.91 5.30
CA ALA A 181 -29.96 2.63 5.86
C ALA A 181 -30.22 1.13 6.05
N THR A 182 -29.56 0.25 5.26
CA THR A 182 -29.78 -1.18 5.31
C THR A 182 -28.48 -1.97 5.38
N ARG A 183 -28.56 -3.19 5.92
CA ARG A 183 -27.46 -4.14 5.96
C ARG A 183 -26.93 -4.43 4.56
N GLU A 184 -27.81 -4.65 3.62
CA GLU A 184 -27.51 -5.01 2.24
C GLU A 184 -26.71 -3.91 1.53
N GLU A 185 -27.09 -2.66 1.71
CA GLU A 185 -26.36 -1.49 1.18
C GLU A 185 -24.94 -1.39 1.76
N ALA A 186 -24.78 -1.63 3.05
CA ALA A 186 -23.46 -1.58 3.70
C ALA A 186 -22.56 -2.74 3.25
N VAL A 187 -23.08 -3.95 3.10
CA VAL A 187 -22.33 -5.10 2.57
C VAL A 187 -21.90 -4.85 1.13
N GLU A 188 -22.80 -4.35 0.29
CA GLU A 188 -22.49 -3.98 -1.10
C GLU A 188 -21.37 -2.92 -1.16
N GLU A 189 -21.42 -1.93 -0.29
CA GLU A 189 -20.36 -0.89 -0.18
C GLU A 189 -19.01 -1.50 0.21
N ALA A 190 -18.97 -2.35 1.21
CA ALA A 190 -17.74 -3.00 1.65
C ALA A 190 -17.10 -3.83 0.53
N GLU A 191 -17.91 -4.59 -0.20
CA GLU A 191 -17.47 -5.39 -1.35
C GLU A 191 -17.01 -4.49 -2.52
N LYS A 192 -17.75 -3.44 -2.81
CA LYS A 192 -17.39 -2.46 -3.86
C LYS A 192 -16.01 -1.87 -3.62
N MET A 193 -15.71 -1.45 -2.39
CA MET A 193 -14.43 -0.84 -2.07
C MET A 193 -13.29 -1.85 -2.07
N LEU A 194 -13.55 -3.11 -1.75
CA LEU A 194 -12.59 -4.19 -1.97
C LEU A 194 -12.20 -4.30 -3.45
N HIS A 195 -13.19 -4.27 -4.36
CA HIS A 195 -12.94 -4.33 -5.79
C HIS A 195 -12.17 -3.11 -6.31
N VAL A 196 -12.46 -1.92 -5.80
CA VAL A 196 -11.68 -0.70 -6.10
C VAL A 196 -10.21 -0.90 -5.71
N TYR A 197 -9.93 -1.40 -4.52
CA TYR A 197 -8.57 -1.69 -4.09
C TYR A 197 -7.87 -2.74 -4.94
N GLY A 198 -8.58 -3.82 -5.28
CA GLY A 198 -8.05 -4.87 -6.15
C GLY A 198 -7.72 -4.35 -7.55
N GLU A 199 -8.60 -3.56 -8.14
CA GLU A 199 -8.39 -2.93 -9.44
C GLU A 199 -7.20 -1.96 -9.40
N PHE A 200 -7.11 -1.14 -8.36
CA PHE A 200 -5.96 -0.24 -8.18
C PHE A 200 -4.64 -1.02 -8.09
N ALA A 201 -4.59 -2.07 -7.27
CA ALA A 201 -3.39 -2.88 -7.11
C ALA A 201 -2.95 -3.51 -8.44
N GLU A 202 -3.88 -4.07 -9.18
CA GLU A 202 -3.57 -4.78 -10.43
C GLU A 202 -3.24 -3.83 -11.58
N LYS A 203 -4.04 -2.79 -11.78
CA LYS A 203 -3.93 -1.89 -12.93
C LYS A 203 -2.83 -0.83 -12.77
N TYR A 204 -2.68 -0.26 -11.59
CA TYR A 204 -1.73 0.84 -11.35
C TYR A 204 -0.45 0.40 -10.67
N MET A 205 -0.54 -0.44 -9.65
CA MET A 205 0.64 -1.01 -9.00
C MET A 205 1.24 -2.19 -9.75
N ALA A 206 0.50 -2.79 -10.68
CA ALA A 206 0.84 -4.04 -11.34
C ALA A 206 1.08 -5.19 -10.35
N VAL A 207 0.37 -5.19 -9.23
CA VAL A 207 0.44 -6.22 -8.19
C VAL A 207 -0.80 -7.10 -8.26
N PRO A 208 -0.67 -8.36 -8.68
CA PRO A 208 -1.77 -9.30 -8.65
C PRO A 208 -2.13 -9.65 -7.20
N VAL A 209 -3.39 -9.54 -6.83
CA VAL A 209 -3.86 -9.79 -5.47
C VAL A 209 -4.95 -10.87 -5.44
N VAL A 210 -5.03 -11.56 -4.31
CA VAL A 210 -6.14 -12.45 -4.00
C VAL A 210 -7.14 -11.68 -3.15
N ARG A 211 -8.38 -11.57 -3.63
CA ARG A 211 -9.50 -10.99 -2.89
C ARG A 211 -10.15 -12.06 -2.06
N GLY A 212 -10.43 -11.78 -0.80
CA GLY A 212 -11.02 -12.76 0.09
C GLY A 212 -11.66 -12.18 1.34
N VAL A 213 -12.24 -13.08 2.13
CA VAL A 213 -12.83 -12.77 3.44
C VAL A 213 -11.91 -13.32 4.52
N LYS A 214 -11.63 -12.53 5.55
CA LYS A 214 -10.84 -12.96 6.71
C LYS A 214 -11.62 -13.96 7.56
N SER A 215 -10.90 -14.88 8.21
CA SER A 215 -11.45 -15.70 9.28
C SER A 215 -11.88 -14.84 10.47
N ALA A 216 -12.71 -15.38 11.35
CA ALA A 216 -13.18 -14.64 12.53
C ALA A 216 -12.03 -14.13 13.42
N ASN A 217 -10.95 -14.92 13.55
CA ASN A 217 -9.77 -14.55 14.36
C ASN A 217 -8.93 -13.42 13.73
N GLU A 218 -9.00 -13.25 12.42
CA GLU A 218 -8.20 -12.27 11.68
C GLU A 218 -9.01 -11.03 11.30
N ARG A 219 -10.25 -10.92 11.76
CA ARG A 219 -11.10 -9.74 11.51
C ARG A 219 -10.57 -8.50 12.21
N PHE A 220 -10.89 -7.36 11.61
CA PHE A 220 -10.74 -6.06 12.27
C PHE A 220 -11.62 -5.97 13.53
N ALA A 221 -11.08 -5.42 14.60
CA ALA A 221 -11.80 -5.26 15.86
C ALA A 221 -13.07 -4.39 15.69
N GLY A 222 -14.23 -4.95 16.01
CA GLY A 222 -15.53 -4.32 15.83
C GLY A 222 -16.22 -4.63 14.49
N ALA A 223 -15.59 -5.36 13.58
CA ALA A 223 -16.20 -5.76 12.31
C ALA A 223 -16.96 -7.08 12.41
N LEU A 224 -18.07 -7.18 11.67
CA LEU A 224 -18.79 -8.45 11.45
C LEU A 224 -18.14 -9.27 10.34
N ASP A 225 -17.64 -8.60 9.30
CA ASP A 225 -16.84 -9.20 8.24
C ASP A 225 -15.70 -8.26 7.83
N THR A 226 -14.56 -8.86 7.50
CA THR A 226 -13.41 -8.16 6.95
C THR A 226 -13.03 -8.77 5.61
N TYR A 227 -13.09 -7.96 4.57
CA TYR A 227 -12.58 -8.29 3.25
C TYR A 227 -11.14 -7.82 3.12
N THR A 228 -10.34 -8.51 2.32
CA THR A 228 -8.91 -8.23 2.15
C THR A 228 -8.45 -8.43 0.72
N ILE A 229 -7.40 -7.70 0.35
CA ILE A 229 -6.57 -8.03 -0.81
C ILE A 229 -5.19 -8.46 -0.32
N GLU A 230 -4.77 -9.66 -0.72
CA GLU A 230 -3.50 -10.28 -0.30
C GLU A 230 -2.54 -10.39 -1.47
N GLY A 231 -1.33 -9.83 -1.32
CA GLY A 231 -0.25 -9.99 -2.27
C GLY A 231 0.77 -11.04 -1.83
N LEU A 232 1.47 -11.64 -2.78
CA LEU A 232 2.59 -12.53 -2.51
C LEU A 232 3.90 -11.85 -2.89
N MET A 233 4.77 -11.65 -1.90
CA MET A 233 6.05 -10.99 -2.08
C MET A 233 7.13 -11.97 -2.55
N GLN A 234 8.24 -11.46 -3.09
CA GLN A 234 9.28 -12.27 -3.73
C GLN A 234 10.00 -13.26 -2.77
N ASP A 235 9.90 -13.05 -1.47
CA ASP A 235 10.43 -13.98 -0.46
C ASP A 235 9.42 -15.06 -0.04
N GLY A 236 8.30 -15.17 -0.74
CA GLY A 236 7.27 -16.17 -0.46
C GLY A 236 6.37 -15.83 0.73
N LYS A 237 6.43 -14.61 1.25
CA LYS A 237 5.53 -14.16 2.32
C LYS A 237 4.36 -13.37 1.77
N ALA A 238 3.21 -13.51 2.41
CA ALA A 238 2.03 -12.72 2.12
C ALA A 238 2.12 -11.31 2.70
N LEU A 239 1.52 -10.35 2.02
CA LEU A 239 1.30 -9.01 2.52
C LEU A 239 -0.16 -8.62 2.34
N GLN A 240 -0.81 -8.25 3.44
CA GLN A 240 -2.13 -7.62 3.39
C GLN A 240 -1.98 -6.21 2.82
N CYS A 241 -2.53 -6.00 1.64
CA CYS A 241 -2.39 -4.74 0.92
C CYS A 241 -3.50 -3.73 1.21
N GLY A 242 -4.67 -4.20 1.60
CA GLY A 242 -5.80 -3.35 1.95
C GLY A 242 -6.95 -4.15 2.51
N THR A 243 -7.81 -3.50 3.28
CA THR A 243 -8.98 -4.12 3.90
C THR A 243 -10.22 -3.25 3.75
N SER A 244 -11.37 -3.92 3.70
CA SER A 244 -12.68 -3.31 3.70
C SER A 244 -13.57 -4.05 4.69
N HIS A 245 -14.19 -3.31 5.62
CA HIS A 245 -14.90 -3.88 6.76
C HIS A 245 -16.38 -3.60 6.68
N PHE A 246 -17.18 -4.64 6.90
CA PHE A 246 -18.57 -4.50 7.25
C PHE A 246 -18.69 -4.45 8.78
N LEU A 247 -19.04 -3.28 9.31
CA LEU A 247 -19.06 -3.01 10.75
C LEU A 247 -20.43 -3.30 11.41
N GLY A 248 -21.44 -3.60 10.60
CA GLY A 248 -22.80 -3.77 11.10
C GLY A 248 -23.34 -2.50 11.75
N GLN A 249 -23.93 -2.62 12.93
CA GLN A 249 -24.48 -1.52 13.71
C GLN A 249 -23.69 -1.24 14.99
N ASN A 250 -22.52 -1.85 15.17
CA ASN A 250 -21.77 -1.80 16.43
C ASN A 250 -21.38 -0.37 16.83
N PHE A 251 -20.77 0.39 15.92
CA PHE A 251 -20.40 1.78 16.20
C PHE A 251 -21.60 2.71 16.28
N ALA A 252 -22.64 2.48 15.48
CA ALA A 252 -23.88 3.23 15.56
C ALA A 252 -24.55 3.09 16.91
N LYS A 253 -24.59 1.89 17.48
CA LYS A 253 -25.10 1.62 18.83
C LYS A 253 -24.24 2.25 19.90
N ALA A 254 -22.92 2.13 19.81
CA ALA A 254 -21.98 2.71 20.77
C ALA A 254 -22.08 4.24 20.88
N PHE A 255 -22.35 4.92 19.79
CA PHE A 255 -22.47 6.39 19.70
C PHE A 255 -23.91 6.88 19.54
N ASN A 256 -24.87 5.97 19.60
CA ASN A 256 -26.30 6.26 19.48
C ASN A 256 -26.63 7.02 18.18
N VAL A 257 -26.19 6.50 17.04
CA VAL A 257 -26.45 7.04 15.72
C VAL A 257 -27.66 6.35 15.11
N GLN A 258 -28.80 6.99 15.19
CA GLN A 258 -30.08 6.48 14.73
C GLN A 258 -30.66 7.36 13.62
N PHE A 259 -31.53 6.76 12.82
CA PHE A 259 -32.28 7.47 11.77
C PHE A 259 -33.74 7.00 11.77
N VAL A 260 -34.62 7.86 11.30
CA VAL A 260 -36.01 7.51 11.03
C VAL A 260 -36.10 6.93 9.60
N ASP A 261 -36.55 5.70 9.47
CA ASP A 261 -36.71 5.02 8.18
C ASP A 261 -37.95 5.51 7.39
N LYS A 262 -38.14 4.95 6.22
CA LYS A 262 -39.28 5.27 5.34
C LYS A 262 -40.65 4.93 5.93
N ASN A 263 -40.68 4.08 6.96
CA ASN A 263 -41.87 3.63 7.68
C ASN A 263 -42.07 4.35 9.02
N ASN A 264 -41.38 5.47 9.24
CA ASN A 264 -41.36 6.21 10.51
C ASN A 264 -40.89 5.39 11.73
N LYS A 265 -40.05 4.37 11.49
CA LYS A 265 -39.42 3.61 12.57
C LYS A 265 -38.00 4.10 12.80
N LEU A 266 -37.58 4.10 14.06
CA LEU A 266 -36.24 4.41 14.46
C LEU A 266 -35.36 3.16 14.35
N ASP A 267 -34.20 3.27 13.70
CA ASP A 267 -33.21 2.21 13.60
C ASP A 267 -31.80 2.78 13.67
N TYR A 268 -30.83 1.93 13.98
CA TYR A 268 -29.42 2.27 13.93
C TYR A 268 -28.90 2.16 12.50
N VAL A 269 -27.98 3.03 12.13
CA VAL A 269 -27.36 2.97 10.81
C VAL A 269 -26.41 1.78 10.69
N TRP A 270 -26.21 1.34 9.47
CA TRP A 270 -25.26 0.29 9.09
C TRP A 270 -23.98 0.91 8.55
N ALA A 271 -22.84 0.38 8.97
CA ALA A 271 -21.54 1.04 8.77
C ALA A 271 -20.56 0.18 7.99
N THR A 272 -19.70 0.86 7.23
CA THR A 272 -18.47 0.28 6.67
C THR A 272 -17.28 1.17 7.00
N SER A 273 -16.09 0.56 7.00
CA SER A 273 -14.83 1.27 6.93
C SER A 273 -13.86 0.52 6.02
N TRP A 274 -12.99 1.25 5.35
CA TRP A 274 -12.02 0.66 4.42
C TRP A 274 -10.78 1.54 4.33
N GLY A 275 -9.61 0.90 4.18
CA GLY A 275 -8.35 1.62 4.23
C GLY A 275 -7.20 0.94 3.51
N VAL A 276 -6.33 1.77 2.95
CA VAL A 276 -4.98 1.44 2.50
C VAL A 276 -4.00 2.50 2.99
N SER A 277 -2.76 2.11 3.17
CA SER A 277 -1.71 2.95 3.75
C SER A 277 -0.47 3.01 2.88
N THR A 278 0.53 3.76 3.34
CA THR A 278 1.87 3.76 2.78
C THR A 278 2.56 2.38 2.79
N ARG A 279 1.95 1.36 3.42
CA ARG A 279 2.35 -0.04 3.25
C ARG A 279 2.34 -0.47 1.77
N LEU A 280 1.48 0.13 0.94
CA LEU A 280 1.46 -0.11 -0.51
C LEU A 280 2.80 0.23 -1.19
N MET A 281 3.58 1.16 -0.66
CA MET A 281 4.95 1.42 -1.11
C MET A 281 5.85 0.19 -0.91
N GLY A 282 5.72 -0.45 0.24
CA GLY A 282 6.43 -1.71 0.53
C GLY A 282 6.00 -2.85 -0.40
N ALA A 283 4.71 -2.98 -0.64
CA ALA A 283 4.18 -3.97 -1.58
C ALA A 283 4.74 -3.77 -3.00
N LEU A 284 4.78 -2.53 -3.46
CA LEU A 284 5.33 -2.16 -4.77
C LEU A 284 6.80 -2.56 -4.90
N ILE A 285 7.60 -2.23 -3.89
CA ILE A 285 9.04 -2.54 -3.84
C ILE A 285 9.26 -4.05 -3.83
N MET A 286 8.60 -4.76 -2.94
CA MET A 286 8.80 -6.21 -2.75
C MET A 286 8.22 -7.07 -3.86
N THR A 287 7.34 -6.54 -4.68
CA THR A 287 6.77 -7.28 -5.82
C THR A 287 7.65 -7.17 -7.06
N HIS A 288 8.22 -6.00 -7.35
CA HIS A 288 8.82 -5.72 -8.65
C HIS A 288 10.31 -5.50 -8.65
N SER A 289 10.88 -5.01 -7.53
CA SER A 289 12.27 -4.55 -7.51
C SER A 289 13.26 -5.71 -7.56
N ASP A 290 14.46 -5.44 -8.08
CA ASP A 290 15.51 -6.42 -8.32
C ASP A 290 16.83 -6.06 -7.61
N ASP A 291 17.90 -6.76 -7.94
CA ASP A 291 19.20 -6.53 -7.32
C ASP A 291 19.90 -5.25 -7.78
N ASN A 292 19.37 -4.60 -8.83
CA ASN A 292 19.87 -3.31 -9.32
C ASN A 292 19.09 -2.11 -8.77
N GLY A 293 17.94 -2.33 -8.17
CA GLY A 293 17.14 -1.27 -7.57
C GLY A 293 15.64 -1.44 -7.75
N LEU A 294 14.95 -0.31 -7.69
CA LEU A 294 13.51 -0.27 -7.95
C LEU A 294 13.18 -0.65 -9.39
N VAL A 295 12.06 -1.31 -9.55
CA VAL A 295 11.36 -1.47 -10.82
C VAL A 295 9.95 -0.91 -10.62
N LEU A 296 9.70 0.28 -11.16
CA LEU A 296 8.42 0.95 -10.96
C LEU A 296 7.47 0.69 -12.13
N PRO A 297 6.19 0.41 -11.83
CA PRO A 297 5.18 0.41 -12.86
C PRO A 297 5.07 1.83 -13.43
N PRO A 298 5.08 1.98 -14.77
CA PRO A 298 4.98 3.30 -15.41
C PRO A 298 3.81 4.15 -14.93
N ASN A 299 2.68 3.52 -14.61
CA ASN A 299 1.49 4.23 -14.13
C ASN A 299 1.70 4.94 -12.77
N LEU A 300 2.69 4.55 -11.98
CA LEU A 300 3.01 5.15 -10.68
C LEU A 300 4.41 5.79 -10.63
N ALA A 301 5.20 5.71 -11.71
CA ALA A 301 6.53 6.28 -11.74
C ALA A 301 6.48 7.83 -11.80
N PRO A 302 7.15 8.54 -10.87
CA PRO A 302 7.23 10.00 -10.90
C PRO A 302 7.95 10.51 -12.13
N ILE A 303 8.97 9.78 -12.57
CA ILE A 303 9.71 9.99 -13.81
C ILE A 303 9.49 8.73 -14.65
N GLN A 304 8.74 8.86 -15.73
CA GLN A 304 8.49 7.72 -16.61
C GLN A 304 9.62 7.55 -17.64
N VAL A 305 10.19 8.66 -18.07
CA VAL A 305 11.28 8.70 -19.04
C VAL A 305 12.38 9.63 -18.55
N VAL A 306 13.61 9.16 -18.55
CA VAL A 306 14.77 10.00 -18.33
C VAL A 306 15.59 10.03 -19.63
N ILE A 307 16.06 11.21 -19.98
CA ILE A 307 16.92 11.42 -21.17
C ILE A 307 18.27 11.91 -20.68
N VAL A 308 19.35 11.24 -21.12
CA VAL A 308 20.73 11.57 -20.77
C VAL A 308 21.53 11.82 -22.03
N PRO A 309 22.16 13.00 -22.20
CA PRO A 309 23.02 13.27 -23.33
C PRO A 309 24.43 12.73 -23.08
N ILE A 310 25.11 12.30 -24.15
CA ILE A 310 26.54 11.99 -24.14
C ILE A 310 27.24 12.95 -25.09
N TYR A 311 28.10 13.79 -24.55
CA TYR A 311 28.79 14.86 -25.30
C TYR A 311 30.23 15.07 -24.83
N LYS A 312 31.05 15.62 -25.71
CA LYS A 312 32.45 15.96 -25.42
C LYS A 312 32.68 17.47 -25.22
N ASN A 313 31.80 18.29 -25.79
CA ASN A 313 31.90 19.75 -25.72
C ASN A 313 30.51 20.40 -25.76
N GLN A 314 30.46 21.71 -25.52
CA GLN A 314 29.24 22.49 -25.45
C GLN A 314 28.50 22.58 -26.80
N GLU A 315 29.21 22.54 -27.89
CA GLU A 315 28.62 22.57 -29.23
C GLU A 315 27.79 21.30 -29.49
N GLN A 316 28.33 20.14 -29.12
CA GLN A 316 27.59 18.87 -29.21
C GLN A 316 26.39 18.88 -28.28
N LEU A 317 26.53 19.37 -27.07
CA LEU A 317 25.42 19.48 -26.12
C LEU A 317 24.31 20.38 -26.67
N ALA A 318 24.65 21.54 -27.24
CA ALA A 318 23.67 22.44 -27.82
C ALA A 318 22.86 21.79 -28.95
N ALA A 319 23.53 21.02 -29.82
CA ALA A 319 22.88 20.29 -30.90
C ALA A 319 21.94 19.17 -30.36
N ILE A 320 22.38 18.47 -29.32
CA ILE A 320 21.54 17.44 -28.64
C ILE A 320 20.33 18.11 -27.97
N ASN A 321 20.53 19.22 -27.26
CA ASN A 321 19.46 19.96 -26.59
C ASN A 321 18.34 20.33 -27.55
N GLU A 322 18.65 20.83 -28.74
CA GLU A 322 17.67 21.20 -29.76
C GLU A 322 16.73 20.03 -30.12
N LYS A 323 17.31 18.84 -30.34
CA LYS A 323 16.55 17.61 -30.61
C LYS A 323 15.75 17.12 -29.41
N VAL A 324 16.40 17.06 -28.24
CA VAL A 324 15.79 16.54 -27.01
C VAL A 324 14.66 17.44 -26.49
N ASP A 325 14.81 18.76 -26.57
CA ASP A 325 13.78 19.69 -26.13
C ASP A 325 12.45 19.47 -26.89
N ALA A 326 12.52 19.15 -28.17
CA ALA A 326 11.35 18.79 -28.95
C ALA A 326 10.69 17.49 -28.48
N ILE A 327 11.49 16.45 -28.20
CA ILE A 327 10.98 15.18 -27.64
C ILE A 327 10.30 15.42 -26.29
N VAL A 328 10.96 16.14 -25.40
CA VAL A 328 10.43 16.47 -24.06
C VAL A 328 9.09 17.17 -24.15
N ALA A 329 9.00 18.20 -25.01
CA ALA A 329 7.75 18.94 -25.20
C ALA A 329 6.61 18.03 -25.71
N ASN A 330 6.91 17.16 -26.67
CA ASN A 330 5.92 16.24 -27.24
C ASN A 330 5.46 15.17 -26.24
N LEU A 331 6.38 14.57 -25.51
CA LEU A 331 6.05 13.57 -24.49
C LEU A 331 5.21 14.18 -23.37
N LYS A 332 5.52 15.40 -22.93
CA LYS A 332 4.72 16.12 -21.92
C LYS A 332 3.29 16.40 -22.42
N LYS A 333 3.10 16.75 -23.67
CA LYS A 333 1.77 16.92 -24.28
C LYS A 333 0.95 15.62 -24.29
N MET A 334 1.63 14.47 -24.34
CA MET A 334 1.02 13.14 -24.25
C MET A 334 0.74 12.72 -22.79
N GLY A 335 1.04 13.56 -21.80
CA GLY A 335 0.85 13.25 -20.40
C GLY A 335 1.96 12.36 -19.79
N ILE A 336 3.10 12.23 -20.47
CA ILE A 336 4.25 11.43 -20.01
C ILE A 336 5.21 12.33 -19.24
N SER A 337 5.58 11.90 -18.04
CA SER A 337 6.56 12.61 -17.21
C SER A 337 7.99 12.32 -17.67
N VAL A 338 8.71 13.37 -18.03
CA VAL A 338 10.05 13.28 -18.62
C VAL A 338 11.01 14.14 -17.82
N LYS A 339 12.18 13.58 -17.51
CA LYS A 339 13.32 14.33 -17.00
C LYS A 339 14.43 14.33 -18.01
N TYR A 340 14.89 15.51 -18.42
CA TYR A 340 16.10 15.68 -19.21
C TYR A 340 17.27 16.06 -18.27
N ASP A 341 18.20 15.13 -18.07
CA ASP A 341 19.36 15.34 -17.21
C ASP A 341 20.61 15.66 -18.04
N ASN A 342 20.73 16.94 -18.42
CA ASN A 342 21.86 17.49 -19.14
C ASN A 342 22.85 18.25 -18.25
N ALA A 343 22.71 18.16 -16.92
CA ALA A 343 23.67 18.75 -15.98
C ALA A 343 25.05 18.07 -16.08
N ASP A 344 26.11 18.85 -15.94
CA ASP A 344 27.51 18.36 -16.04
C ASP A 344 28.10 17.93 -14.69
N ASN A 345 27.28 17.87 -13.64
CA ASN A 345 27.67 17.56 -12.28
C ASN A 345 28.00 16.07 -12.03
N LYS A 346 27.60 15.19 -12.94
CA LYS A 346 27.81 13.74 -12.86
C LYS A 346 28.14 13.16 -14.24
N ARG A 347 28.96 12.11 -14.28
CA ARG A 347 29.24 11.37 -15.51
C ARG A 347 28.03 10.55 -15.96
N PRO A 348 27.85 10.30 -17.27
CA PRO A 348 26.71 9.52 -17.78
C PRO A 348 26.53 8.16 -17.11
N GLY A 349 27.59 7.40 -16.89
CA GLY A 349 27.51 6.10 -16.20
C GLY A 349 26.96 6.17 -14.77
N PHE A 350 27.28 7.22 -14.05
CA PHE A 350 26.71 7.46 -12.72
C PHE A 350 25.20 7.77 -12.80
N LYS A 351 24.79 8.60 -13.76
CA LYS A 351 23.39 8.91 -14.01
C LYS A 351 22.61 7.66 -14.37
N PHE A 352 23.16 6.78 -15.19
CA PHE A 352 22.52 5.52 -15.56
C PHE A 352 22.26 4.64 -14.34
N ALA A 353 23.27 4.47 -13.49
CA ALA A 353 23.13 3.69 -12.25
C ALA A 353 22.13 4.30 -11.28
N GLU A 354 22.10 5.63 -11.15
CA GLU A 354 21.16 6.34 -10.28
C GLU A 354 19.71 6.15 -10.74
N TYR A 355 19.42 6.26 -12.03
CA TYR A 355 18.06 6.09 -12.56
C TYR A 355 17.63 4.63 -12.62
N GLU A 356 18.56 3.69 -12.79
CA GLU A 356 18.29 2.27 -12.60
C GLU A 356 17.89 1.97 -11.14
N LEU A 357 18.64 2.50 -10.18
CA LEU A 357 18.33 2.35 -8.76
C LEU A 357 16.96 2.94 -8.40
N LYS A 358 16.62 4.06 -8.99
CA LYS A 358 15.32 4.74 -8.81
C LYS A 358 14.16 4.11 -9.59
N GLY A 359 14.45 3.13 -10.44
CA GLY A 359 13.43 2.37 -11.16
C GLY A 359 12.71 3.14 -12.26
N VAL A 360 13.36 4.14 -12.83
CA VAL A 360 12.79 4.89 -13.97
C VAL A 360 12.52 3.95 -15.14
N PRO A 361 11.29 3.84 -15.63
CA PRO A 361 10.90 2.81 -16.58
C PRO A 361 11.66 2.83 -17.91
N VAL A 362 11.93 4.00 -18.46
CA VAL A 362 12.58 4.17 -19.77
C VAL A 362 13.71 5.18 -19.67
N ARG A 363 14.87 4.81 -20.18
CA ARG A 363 16.01 5.71 -20.37
C ARG A 363 16.31 5.87 -21.86
N LEU A 364 16.37 7.11 -22.32
CA LEU A 364 16.82 7.50 -23.64
C LEU A 364 18.21 8.10 -23.55
N VAL A 365 19.12 7.68 -24.42
CA VAL A 365 20.47 8.20 -24.50
C VAL A 365 20.72 8.71 -25.91
N MET A 366 21.22 9.94 -26.03
CA MET A 366 21.58 10.54 -27.29
C MET A 366 23.02 11.04 -27.25
N GLY A 367 23.84 10.54 -28.14
CA GLY A 367 25.21 10.99 -28.37
C GLY A 367 25.38 11.63 -29.75
N ALA A 368 26.63 12.06 -30.06
CA ALA A 368 26.94 12.70 -31.30
C ALA A 368 26.66 11.79 -32.54
N ARG A 369 26.94 10.48 -32.41
CA ARG A 369 26.64 9.49 -33.48
C ARG A 369 25.13 9.33 -33.70
N ASP A 370 24.37 9.40 -32.64
CA ASP A 370 22.91 9.33 -32.72
C ASP A 370 22.32 10.51 -33.47
N LEU A 371 22.89 11.71 -33.28
CA LEU A 371 22.51 12.89 -34.06
C LEU A 371 22.77 12.70 -35.55
N GLU A 372 23.95 12.16 -35.91
CA GLU A 372 24.34 11.93 -37.30
C GLU A 372 23.43 10.89 -37.96
N ASN A 373 23.08 9.83 -37.25
CA ASN A 373 22.30 8.69 -37.74
C ASN A 373 20.80 8.83 -37.55
N ASN A 374 20.34 9.90 -36.96
CA ASN A 374 18.93 10.13 -36.58
C ASN A 374 18.36 8.97 -35.75
N THR A 375 19.13 8.53 -34.74
CA THR A 375 18.80 7.44 -33.83
C THR A 375 18.98 7.86 -32.37
N LEU A 376 18.59 7.00 -31.45
CA LEU A 376 18.92 7.07 -30.02
C LEU A 376 18.86 5.67 -29.41
N GLU A 377 19.55 5.50 -28.28
CA GLU A 377 19.48 4.28 -27.49
C GLU A 377 18.29 4.36 -26.51
N VAL A 378 17.51 3.30 -26.47
CA VAL A 378 16.42 3.10 -25.50
C VAL A 378 16.78 1.93 -24.61
N MET A 379 16.67 2.13 -23.29
CA MET A 379 16.78 1.06 -22.30
C MET A 379 15.48 0.97 -21.50
N ARG A 380 14.94 -0.24 -21.39
CA ARG A 380 13.78 -0.53 -20.57
C ARG A 380 14.23 -1.11 -19.22
N ARG A 381 13.68 -0.58 -18.14
CA ARG A 381 14.15 -0.95 -16.80
C ARG A 381 13.75 -2.36 -16.36
N ASP A 382 12.62 -2.85 -16.81
CA ASP A 382 12.08 -4.15 -16.39
C ASP A 382 12.93 -5.35 -16.84
N THR A 383 13.56 -5.26 -18.03
CA THR A 383 14.41 -6.31 -18.59
C THR A 383 15.88 -5.92 -18.71
N LEU A 384 16.20 -4.63 -18.55
CA LEU A 384 17.52 -4.03 -18.80
C LEU A 384 18.00 -4.14 -20.26
N GLU A 385 17.10 -4.50 -21.16
CA GLU A 385 17.41 -4.56 -22.60
C GLU A 385 17.62 -3.17 -23.18
N LYS A 386 18.60 -3.07 -24.07
CA LYS A 386 18.95 -1.87 -24.80
C LYS A 386 18.70 -2.08 -26.29
N GLN A 387 18.20 -1.04 -26.94
CA GLN A 387 17.91 -1.06 -28.34
C GLN A 387 18.19 0.31 -28.95
N THR A 388 18.83 0.33 -30.16
CA THR A 388 18.94 1.55 -30.95
C THR A 388 17.73 1.65 -31.86
N VAL A 389 17.02 2.78 -31.77
CA VAL A 389 15.79 3.02 -32.51
C VAL A 389 15.88 4.32 -33.29
N SER A 390 15.03 4.46 -34.32
CA SER A 390 14.90 5.71 -35.05
C SER A 390 14.41 6.83 -34.18
N PHE A 391 14.94 8.02 -34.39
CA PHE A 391 14.44 9.24 -33.79
C PHE A 391 13.01 9.57 -34.25
N ASP A 392 12.69 9.22 -35.51
CA ASP A 392 11.37 9.45 -36.07
C ASP A 392 10.35 8.49 -35.43
N GLY A 393 9.25 9.05 -34.90
CA GLY A 393 8.21 8.30 -34.20
C GLY A 393 8.58 7.85 -32.78
N ILE A 394 9.60 8.47 -32.18
CA ILE A 394 10.07 8.08 -30.84
C ILE A 394 9.00 8.26 -29.76
N GLU A 395 8.17 9.26 -29.86
CA GLU A 395 7.13 9.54 -28.87
C GLU A 395 6.10 8.42 -28.82
N GLU A 396 5.63 7.94 -29.96
CA GLU A 396 4.71 6.80 -30.05
C GLU A 396 5.40 5.51 -29.58
N TYR A 397 6.65 5.31 -29.97
CA TYR A 397 7.46 4.17 -29.51
C TYR A 397 7.55 4.12 -27.99
N VAL A 398 7.85 5.26 -27.34
CA VAL A 398 7.96 5.38 -25.89
C VAL A 398 6.61 5.13 -25.21
N GLN A 399 5.53 5.68 -25.74
CA GLN A 399 4.18 5.46 -25.19
C GLN A 399 3.81 3.97 -25.18
N ASN A 400 4.06 3.29 -26.32
CA ASN A 400 3.79 1.86 -26.44
C ASN A 400 4.70 1.03 -25.53
N LEU A 401 5.97 1.42 -25.41
CA LEU A 401 6.92 0.75 -24.51
C LEU A 401 6.51 0.86 -23.03
N LEU A 402 6.04 2.03 -22.60
CA LEU A 402 5.54 2.21 -21.23
C LEU A 402 4.34 1.29 -20.95
N GLN A 403 3.42 1.14 -21.87
CA GLN A 403 2.29 0.21 -21.74
C GLN A 403 2.77 -1.24 -21.69
N GLU A 404 3.72 -1.61 -22.55
CA GLU A 404 4.31 -2.95 -22.55
C GLU A 404 5.03 -3.27 -21.22
N ILE A 405 5.79 -2.33 -20.68
CA ILE A 405 6.46 -2.48 -19.38
C ILE A 405 5.43 -2.70 -18.27
N GLN A 406 4.37 -1.90 -18.23
CA GLN A 406 3.29 -2.05 -17.24
C GLN A 406 2.68 -3.45 -17.27
N GLN A 407 2.38 -3.95 -18.46
CA GLN A 407 1.82 -5.30 -18.65
C GLN A 407 2.84 -6.40 -18.31
N ASN A 408 4.09 -6.23 -18.71
CA ASN A 408 5.14 -7.22 -18.48
C ASN A 408 5.41 -7.43 -16.98
N ILE A 409 5.55 -6.36 -16.21
CA ILE A 409 5.79 -6.50 -14.76
C ILE A 409 4.59 -7.08 -14.02
N TYR A 410 3.38 -6.79 -14.46
CA TYR A 410 2.17 -7.44 -13.95
C TYR A 410 2.17 -8.94 -14.24
N GLN A 411 2.41 -9.31 -15.48
CA GLN A 411 2.42 -10.71 -15.89
C GLN A 411 3.50 -11.52 -15.17
N LYS A 412 4.67 -10.94 -15.01
CA LYS A 412 5.78 -11.57 -14.27
C LYS A 412 5.41 -11.82 -12.80
N ALA A 413 4.77 -10.85 -12.15
CA ALA A 413 4.29 -11.00 -10.78
C ALA A 413 3.16 -12.02 -10.65
N LEU A 414 2.25 -12.06 -11.63
CA LEU A 414 1.17 -13.05 -11.68
C LEU A 414 1.72 -14.46 -11.86
N ASP A 415 2.66 -14.66 -12.78
CA ASP A 415 3.30 -15.96 -13.02
C ASP A 415 4.03 -16.44 -11.76
N TYR A 416 4.71 -15.55 -11.05
CA TYR A 416 5.32 -15.86 -9.76
C TYR A 416 4.29 -16.33 -8.73
N ARG A 417 3.20 -15.60 -8.55
CA ARG A 417 2.15 -15.97 -7.60
C ARG A 417 1.52 -17.32 -7.95
N LEU A 418 1.19 -17.55 -9.21
CA LEU A 418 0.59 -18.81 -9.65
C LEU A 418 1.53 -20.02 -9.47
N SER A 419 2.82 -19.85 -9.80
CA SER A 419 3.83 -20.90 -9.61
C SER A 419 4.18 -21.16 -8.13
N HIS A 420 3.86 -20.23 -7.24
CA HIS A 420 4.09 -20.33 -5.80
C HIS A 420 2.77 -20.49 -5.00
N THR A 421 1.71 -20.93 -5.66
CA THR A 421 0.45 -21.31 -5.02
C THR A 421 0.28 -22.81 -5.16
N THR A 422 0.22 -23.51 -4.03
CA THR A 422 0.20 -24.98 -3.97
C THR A 422 -1.04 -25.46 -3.21
N LYS A 423 -1.69 -26.51 -3.72
CA LYS A 423 -2.73 -27.23 -3.00
C LYS A 423 -2.11 -28.40 -2.24
N VAL A 424 -2.49 -28.59 -0.99
CA VAL A 424 -2.06 -29.73 -0.16
C VAL A 424 -3.26 -30.36 0.53
N ASP A 425 -3.17 -31.66 0.79
CA ASP A 425 -4.22 -32.44 1.45
C ASP A 425 -3.85 -32.91 2.85
N THR A 426 -2.54 -33.02 3.13
CA THR A 426 -2.04 -33.49 4.42
C THR A 426 -1.25 -32.42 5.17
N TYR A 427 -1.22 -32.55 6.49
CA TYR A 427 -0.48 -31.61 7.32
C TYR A 427 1.05 -31.72 7.15
N GLU A 428 1.55 -32.93 6.85
CA GLU A 428 2.95 -33.15 6.51
C GLU A 428 3.36 -32.38 5.26
N GLU A 429 2.59 -32.50 4.18
CA GLU A 429 2.80 -31.71 2.95
C GLU A 429 2.73 -30.21 3.23
N PHE A 430 1.76 -29.78 4.04
CA PHE A 430 1.64 -28.37 4.42
C PHE A 430 2.90 -27.86 5.12
N LYS A 431 3.44 -28.61 6.09
CA LYS A 431 4.66 -28.23 6.81
C LYS A 431 5.89 -28.15 5.91
N GLU A 432 6.01 -29.05 4.93
CA GLU A 432 7.08 -28.97 3.93
C GLU A 432 6.94 -27.73 3.05
N LYS A 433 5.75 -27.50 2.49
CA LYS A 433 5.51 -26.40 1.57
C LYS A 433 5.59 -25.04 2.22
N ILE A 434 5.18 -24.90 3.47
CA ILE A 434 5.26 -23.61 4.17
C ILE A 434 6.72 -23.18 4.42
N GLU A 435 7.65 -24.12 4.55
CA GLU A 435 9.08 -23.82 4.65
C GLU A 435 9.66 -23.28 3.33
N GLU A 436 9.13 -23.72 2.20
CA GLU A 436 9.48 -23.17 0.88
C GLU A 436 8.93 -21.75 0.66
N GLY A 437 7.89 -21.37 1.41
CA GLY A 437 7.14 -20.13 1.24
C GLY A 437 6.05 -20.24 0.17
N GLY A 438 5.36 -19.14 -0.07
CA GLY A 438 4.28 -19.08 -1.04
C GLY A 438 2.89 -19.22 -0.42
N PHE A 439 1.88 -19.21 -1.26
CA PHE A 439 0.50 -19.46 -0.90
C PHE A 439 0.18 -20.95 -0.88
N ILE A 440 -0.53 -21.39 0.14
CA ILE A 440 -0.99 -22.77 0.26
C ILE A 440 -2.52 -22.78 0.40
N LEU A 441 -3.18 -23.54 -0.46
CA LEU A 441 -4.62 -23.81 -0.40
C LEU A 441 -4.80 -25.16 0.28
N ALA A 442 -5.46 -25.18 1.43
CA ALA A 442 -5.70 -26.36 2.22
C ALA A 442 -7.04 -26.32 2.91
N HIS A 443 -7.62 -27.49 3.18
CA HIS A 443 -8.86 -27.63 3.91
C HIS A 443 -8.71 -27.31 5.39
N TRP A 444 -9.70 -26.61 5.93
CA TRP A 444 -9.77 -26.13 7.30
C TRP A 444 -11.18 -26.42 7.86
N ASP A 445 -11.26 -26.90 9.10
CA ASP A 445 -12.53 -27.26 9.74
C ASP A 445 -13.38 -26.07 10.20
N GLY A 446 -12.91 -24.83 9.94
CA GLY A 446 -13.64 -23.61 10.29
C GLY A 446 -13.53 -23.21 11.76
N THR A 447 -12.74 -23.92 12.56
CA THR A 447 -12.62 -23.62 13.99
C THR A 447 -11.43 -22.71 14.33
N PRO A 448 -11.59 -21.80 15.29
CA PRO A 448 -10.49 -20.95 15.77
C PRO A 448 -9.34 -21.76 16.39
N GLU A 449 -9.65 -22.89 17.05
CA GLU A 449 -8.68 -23.76 17.72
C GLU A 449 -7.70 -24.37 16.73
N THR A 450 -8.18 -24.88 15.60
CA THR A 450 -7.34 -25.45 14.54
C THR A 450 -6.50 -24.36 13.88
N GLU A 451 -7.08 -23.19 13.59
CA GLU A 451 -6.37 -22.04 13.04
C GLU A 451 -5.20 -21.60 13.95
N GLU A 452 -5.44 -21.46 15.24
CA GLU A 452 -4.40 -21.07 16.22
C GLU A 452 -3.30 -22.14 16.34
N ARG A 453 -3.67 -23.41 16.35
CA ARG A 453 -2.70 -24.52 16.36
C ARG A 453 -1.75 -24.46 15.16
N ILE A 454 -2.27 -24.26 13.96
CA ILE A 454 -1.44 -24.15 12.76
C ILE A 454 -0.50 -22.94 12.85
N LYS A 455 -1.00 -21.81 13.33
CA LYS A 455 -0.20 -20.60 13.54
C LYS A 455 0.93 -20.79 14.56
N GLU A 456 0.65 -21.42 15.67
CA GLU A 456 1.66 -21.72 16.70
C GLU A 456 2.75 -22.67 16.18
N GLU A 457 2.35 -23.75 15.49
CA GLU A 457 3.26 -24.78 15.03
C GLU A 457 4.07 -24.37 13.78
N THR A 458 3.50 -23.57 12.88
CA THR A 458 4.09 -23.29 11.56
C THR A 458 4.37 -21.82 11.26
N LYS A 459 3.82 -20.90 12.06
CA LYS A 459 3.80 -19.45 11.81
C LYS A 459 2.95 -19.04 10.59
N ALA A 460 2.23 -19.98 9.97
CA ALA A 460 1.29 -19.67 8.91
C ALA A 460 -0.05 -19.19 9.47
N THR A 461 -0.64 -18.22 8.81
CA THR A 461 -1.98 -17.72 9.11
C THR A 461 -2.92 -17.96 7.95
N ILE A 462 -4.22 -18.06 8.23
CA ILE A 462 -5.23 -18.00 7.17
C ILE A 462 -5.27 -16.56 6.65
N ARG A 463 -4.84 -16.39 5.41
CA ARG A 463 -4.84 -15.06 4.79
C ARG A 463 -6.25 -14.63 4.43
N CYS A 464 -7.00 -15.53 3.83
CA CYS A 464 -8.40 -15.32 3.52
C CYS A 464 -9.06 -16.61 3.03
N LEU A 465 -10.40 -16.53 2.95
CA LEU A 465 -11.21 -17.41 2.14
C LEU A 465 -11.36 -16.71 0.78
N PRO A 466 -10.70 -17.18 -0.29
CA PRO A 466 -10.74 -16.51 -1.59
C PRO A 466 -12.14 -16.37 -2.13
N LEU A 467 -12.50 -15.18 -2.65
CA LEU A 467 -13.80 -14.95 -3.31
C LEU A 467 -13.85 -15.61 -4.69
N GLU A 468 -12.72 -15.62 -5.37
CA GLU A 468 -12.53 -16.32 -6.64
C GLU A 468 -11.63 -17.53 -6.41
N ALA A 469 -12.14 -18.72 -6.66
CA ALA A 469 -11.43 -19.97 -6.52
C ALA A 469 -11.90 -20.97 -7.58
N ASP A 470 -11.04 -21.92 -7.93
CA ASP A 470 -11.40 -23.00 -8.82
C ASP A 470 -12.43 -23.95 -8.15
N GLU A 471 -13.13 -24.73 -8.98
CA GLU A 471 -14.16 -25.66 -8.50
C GLU A 471 -13.63 -26.65 -7.46
N GLU A 472 -12.40 -27.14 -7.64
CA GLU A 472 -11.77 -28.09 -6.70
C GLU A 472 -11.58 -27.45 -5.32
N SER A 473 -11.12 -26.20 -5.27
CA SER A 473 -10.91 -25.46 -4.01
C SER A 473 -12.23 -25.18 -3.28
N LEU A 474 -13.33 -25.07 -4.01
CA LEU A 474 -14.66 -24.82 -3.45
C LEU A 474 -15.36 -26.09 -2.96
N GLN A 475 -14.86 -27.28 -3.32
CA GLN A 475 -15.46 -28.53 -2.87
C GLN A 475 -15.23 -28.80 -1.40
N PRO A 476 -16.20 -29.38 -0.68
CA PRO A 476 -16.01 -29.88 0.66
C PRO A 476 -14.92 -30.95 0.71
N GLY A 477 -14.24 -31.01 1.84
CA GLY A 477 -13.20 -32.01 2.09
C GLY A 477 -13.02 -32.24 3.58
N VAL A 478 -11.82 -32.61 3.96
CA VAL A 478 -11.46 -32.85 5.37
C VAL A 478 -10.29 -31.96 5.77
N ASP A 479 -10.37 -31.42 6.98
CA ASP A 479 -9.29 -30.63 7.57
C ASP A 479 -8.00 -31.44 7.63
N MET A 480 -6.91 -30.83 7.20
CA MET A 480 -5.59 -31.50 7.12
C MET A 480 -4.99 -31.85 8.49
N VAL A 481 -5.43 -31.20 9.57
CA VAL A 481 -4.93 -31.41 10.94
C VAL A 481 -5.82 -32.35 11.71
N THR A 482 -7.14 -32.10 11.70
CA THR A 482 -8.11 -32.78 12.55
C THR A 482 -8.87 -33.92 11.85
N GLY A 483 -8.89 -33.95 10.51
CA GLY A 483 -9.70 -34.87 9.74
C GLY A 483 -11.21 -34.60 9.81
N LYS A 484 -11.63 -33.50 10.46
CA LYS A 484 -13.03 -33.08 10.54
C LYS A 484 -13.50 -32.50 9.19
N PRO A 485 -14.82 -32.44 8.96
CA PRO A 485 -15.35 -31.84 7.74
C PRO A 485 -14.87 -30.40 7.53
N SER A 486 -14.52 -30.08 6.29
CA SER A 486 -14.17 -28.75 5.81
C SER A 486 -15.08 -28.35 4.68
N ALA A 487 -15.58 -27.11 4.72
CA ALA A 487 -16.47 -26.59 3.70
C ALA A 487 -15.75 -26.33 2.36
N ARG A 488 -14.49 -25.93 2.42
CA ARG A 488 -13.66 -25.56 1.26
C ARG A 488 -12.20 -25.39 1.65
N ARG A 489 -11.31 -25.28 0.66
CA ARG A 489 -9.93 -24.85 0.89
C ARG A 489 -9.87 -23.36 1.20
N VAL A 490 -8.94 -22.97 2.09
CA VAL A 490 -8.64 -21.58 2.42
C VAL A 490 -7.16 -21.29 2.14
N LEU A 491 -6.81 -20.01 2.05
CA LEU A 491 -5.48 -19.56 1.69
C LEU A 491 -4.62 -19.34 2.92
N PHE A 492 -3.54 -20.09 3.04
CA PHE A 492 -2.54 -19.96 4.09
C PHE A 492 -1.24 -19.36 3.54
N ALA A 493 -0.54 -18.61 4.35
CA ALA A 493 0.84 -18.21 4.13
C ALA A 493 1.47 -17.69 5.43
N ARG A 494 2.79 -17.67 5.48
CA ARG A 494 3.51 -16.78 6.40
C ARG A 494 3.41 -15.36 5.87
N ALA A 495 3.36 -14.39 6.75
CA ALA A 495 3.08 -12.99 6.39
C ALA A 495 4.01 -11.99 7.08
N TYR A 496 4.05 -10.83 6.52
CA TYR A 496 4.66 -9.64 7.13
C TYR A 496 3.82 -9.10 8.28
#